data_936b442e79650a9bfdcb750b30021d42
#
_entry.id   936b442e79650a9bfdcb750b30021d42
#
_cell.length_a   1.000
_cell.length_b   1.000
_cell.length_c   1.000
_cell.angle_alpha   90.00
_cell.angle_beta   90.00
_cell.angle_gamma   90.00
#
_symmetry.space_group_name_H-M   'P 1'
#
loop_
_entity.id
_entity.type
_entity.pdbx_description
1 polymer ?
#
loop_
_entity_poly.entity_id
_entity_poly.type
_entity_poly.pdbx_seq_one_letter_code
_entity_poly.pdbx_strand_id
1 'polypeptide(L)'
;KHFTLMLDESSLIQNRKAKQSKFILKLKPDNVILLSGTPTAGKYENLWTQCHLLGWEIKEKTYDQHYVNWEAFEVGSMTFYKVDPVNPYKHVERLKSKIREHGGVFMKTEECFDLPEQTFIDVKVKASAGYRKFMKTDVLITPEIELVGDTPLTKRLYARKLCGEYSSEKLQAFRELAESTK
;
A
#
# COMPACT_ATOMS: atom_id res chain seq x y z
N LYS A 1 -6.87 -28.59 -18.08
CA LYS A 1 -7.78 -27.55 -18.63
C LYS A 1 -6.94 -26.37 -19.07
N HIS A 2 -7.13 -25.91 -20.30
CA HIS A 2 -6.48 -24.71 -20.85
C HIS A 2 -7.30 -23.48 -20.41
N PHE A 3 -6.65 -22.47 -19.84
CA PHE A 3 -7.33 -21.26 -19.39
C PHE A 3 -6.37 -20.06 -19.31
N THR A 4 -6.94 -18.87 -19.41
CA THR A 4 -6.28 -17.60 -19.16
C THR A 4 -6.64 -17.11 -17.75
N LEU A 5 -5.64 -16.77 -16.96
CA LEU A 5 -5.82 -16.13 -15.65
C LEU A 5 -5.74 -14.62 -15.81
N MET A 6 -6.81 -13.93 -15.46
CA MET A 6 -6.83 -12.47 -15.37
C MET A 6 -6.98 -12.04 -13.92
N LEU A 7 -6.04 -11.25 -13.41
CA LEU A 7 -6.07 -10.69 -12.07
C LEU A 7 -6.17 -9.18 -12.17
N ASP A 8 -7.33 -8.65 -11.85
CA ASP A 8 -7.50 -7.25 -11.53
C ASP A 8 -7.02 -7.01 -10.08
N GLU A 9 -6.39 -5.88 -9.83
CA GLU A 9 -5.68 -5.59 -8.58
C GLU A 9 -4.64 -6.66 -8.21
N SER A 10 -3.75 -6.99 -9.14
CA SER A 10 -2.67 -7.97 -8.91
C SER A 10 -1.73 -7.62 -7.76
N SER A 11 -1.79 -6.38 -7.27
CA SER A 11 -1.19 -5.95 -6.01
C SER A 11 -1.60 -6.80 -4.79
N LEU A 12 -2.78 -7.43 -4.81
CA LEU A 12 -3.27 -8.29 -3.74
C LEU A 12 -2.45 -9.59 -3.55
N ILE A 13 -1.68 -10.01 -4.56
CA ILE A 13 -0.80 -11.19 -4.47
C ILE A 13 0.67 -10.84 -4.19
N GLN A 14 0.97 -9.64 -3.75
CA GLN A 14 2.34 -9.20 -3.41
C GLN A 14 2.97 -10.02 -2.30
N ASN A 15 2.19 -10.43 -1.31
CA ASN A 15 2.69 -11.26 -0.23
C ASN A 15 2.79 -12.73 -0.66
N ARG A 16 3.98 -13.14 -1.12
CA ARG A 16 4.29 -14.51 -1.56
C ARG A 16 4.06 -15.61 -0.51
N LYS A 17 4.04 -15.25 0.79
CA LYS A 17 3.76 -16.20 1.88
C LYS A 17 2.27 -16.38 2.15
N ALA A 18 1.43 -15.48 1.65
CA ALA A 18 -0.02 -15.54 1.83
C ALA A 18 -0.63 -16.79 1.15
N LYS A 19 -1.68 -17.34 1.75
CA LYS A 19 -2.41 -18.49 1.19
C LYS A 19 -2.93 -18.22 -0.22
N GLN A 20 -3.42 -17.01 -0.45
CA GLN A 20 -3.93 -16.54 -1.75
C GLN A 20 -2.84 -16.59 -2.83
N SER A 21 -1.67 -16.00 -2.59
CA SER A 21 -0.56 -16.00 -3.54
C SER A 21 -0.08 -17.42 -3.86
N LYS A 22 0.05 -18.25 -2.83
CA LYS A 22 0.41 -19.67 -2.99
C LYS A 22 -0.63 -20.47 -3.78
N PHE A 23 -1.90 -20.15 -3.62
CA PHE A 23 -2.98 -20.76 -4.40
C PHE A 23 -2.87 -20.37 -5.87
N ILE A 24 -2.75 -19.08 -6.16
CA ILE A 24 -2.64 -18.55 -7.54
C ILE A 24 -1.42 -19.15 -8.26
N LEU A 25 -0.26 -19.23 -7.62
CA LEU A 25 0.95 -19.84 -8.19
C LEU A 25 0.79 -21.33 -8.55
N LYS A 26 -0.14 -22.03 -7.92
CA LYS A 26 -0.42 -23.45 -8.21
C LYS A 26 -1.33 -23.68 -9.42
N LEU A 27 -2.02 -22.65 -9.88
CA LEU A 27 -3.04 -22.79 -10.94
C LEU A 27 -2.46 -23.16 -12.31
N LYS A 28 -1.21 -22.76 -12.60
CA LYS A 28 -0.51 -23.00 -13.86
C LYS A 28 -1.37 -22.68 -15.10
N PRO A 29 -1.81 -21.43 -15.27
CA PRO A 29 -2.55 -21.00 -16.45
C PRO A 29 -1.68 -21.01 -17.70
N ASP A 30 -2.30 -21.13 -18.89
CA ASP A 30 -1.59 -21.01 -20.19
C ASP A 30 -1.21 -19.55 -20.49
N ASN A 31 -2.07 -18.62 -20.10
CA ASN A 31 -1.85 -17.19 -20.26
C ASN A 31 -2.18 -16.44 -18.96
N VAL A 32 -1.50 -15.34 -18.75
CA VAL A 32 -1.69 -14.50 -17.55
C VAL A 32 -1.81 -13.04 -17.96
N ILE A 33 -2.81 -12.37 -17.40
CA ILE A 33 -3.00 -10.92 -17.50
C ILE A 33 -3.06 -10.36 -16.07
N LEU A 34 -2.12 -9.49 -15.74
CA LEU A 34 -2.06 -8.84 -14.44
C LEU A 34 -2.31 -7.34 -14.61
N LEU A 35 -3.31 -6.82 -13.94
CA LEU A 35 -3.65 -5.40 -13.93
C LEU A 35 -3.46 -4.83 -12.52
N SER A 36 -2.85 -3.67 -12.40
CA SER A 36 -2.73 -2.95 -11.14
C SER A 36 -2.29 -1.51 -11.36
N GLY A 37 -2.90 -0.56 -10.65
CA GLY A 37 -2.41 0.81 -10.56
C GLY A 37 -1.16 0.96 -9.69
N THR A 38 -0.91 0.02 -8.78
CA THR A 38 0.19 0.06 -7.82
C THR A 38 0.87 -1.31 -7.66
N PRO A 39 1.51 -1.86 -8.69
CA PRO A 39 2.02 -3.23 -8.69
C PRO A 39 3.05 -3.50 -7.60
N THR A 40 3.79 -2.48 -7.18
CA THR A 40 4.83 -2.58 -6.14
C THR A 40 4.38 -2.08 -4.77
N ALA A 41 3.37 -1.22 -4.72
CA ALA A 41 3.07 -0.37 -3.55
C ALA A 41 4.34 0.32 -2.98
N GLY A 42 5.26 0.72 -3.86
CA GLY A 42 6.56 1.31 -3.51
C GLY A 42 7.63 0.31 -3.05
N LYS A 43 7.37 -1.01 -3.12
CA LYS A 43 8.25 -2.05 -2.60
C LYS A 43 8.57 -3.10 -3.66
N TYR A 44 9.77 -3.05 -4.22
CA TYR A 44 10.17 -4.00 -5.27
C TYR A 44 10.30 -5.45 -4.79
N GLU A 45 10.53 -5.70 -3.51
CA GLU A 45 10.51 -7.05 -2.94
C GLU A 45 9.15 -7.75 -3.11
N ASN A 46 8.10 -6.99 -3.34
CA ASN A 46 6.74 -7.51 -3.53
C ASN A 46 6.44 -7.99 -4.95
N LEU A 47 7.32 -7.74 -5.92
CA LEU A 47 7.06 -8.07 -7.33
C LEU A 47 7.31 -9.54 -7.70
N TRP A 48 8.05 -10.29 -6.89
CA TRP A 48 8.46 -11.65 -7.25
C TRP A 48 7.30 -12.53 -7.71
N THR A 49 6.17 -12.53 -6.99
CA THR A 49 4.99 -13.35 -7.34
C THR A 49 4.43 -12.98 -8.71
N GLN A 50 4.34 -11.69 -9.01
CA GLN A 50 3.84 -11.19 -10.28
C GLN A 50 4.82 -11.53 -11.42
N CYS A 51 6.13 -11.33 -11.21
CA CYS A 51 7.17 -11.70 -12.16
C CYS A 51 7.13 -13.20 -12.48
N HIS A 52 6.96 -14.04 -11.47
CA HIS A 52 6.89 -15.49 -11.64
C HIS A 52 5.67 -15.91 -12.45
N LEU A 53 4.50 -15.30 -12.21
CA LEU A 53 3.27 -15.54 -13.01
C LEU A 53 3.42 -15.09 -14.47
N LEU A 54 4.17 -14.03 -14.74
CA LEU A 54 4.48 -13.56 -16.09
C LEU A 54 5.52 -14.44 -16.81
N GLY A 55 5.88 -15.59 -16.25
CA GLY A 55 6.81 -16.54 -16.86
C GLY A 55 8.29 -16.26 -16.59
N TRP A 56 8.62 -15.33 -15.70
CA TRP A 56 10.00 -15.16 -15.29
C TRP A 56 10.35 -16.15 -14.16
N GLU A 57 10.91 -17.28 -14.54
CA GLU A 57 11.23 -18.39 -13.62
C GLU A 57 12.44 -18.12 -12.73
N ILE A 58 12.53 -16.92 -12.15
CA ILE A 58 13.56 -16.59 -11.17
C ILE A 58 13.22 -17.18 -9.80
N LYS A 59 14.17 -17.86 -9.16
CA LYS A 59 13.99 -18.35 -7.79
C LYS A 59 13.85 -17.18 -6.83
N GLU A 60 12.97 -17.32 -5.83
CA GLU A 60 12.71 -16.31 -4.80
C GLU A 60 14.00 -15.79 -4.16
N LYS A 61 14.86 -16.71 -3.68
CA LYS A 61 16.15 -16.36 -3.07
C LYS A 61 17.07 -15.58 -4.02
N THR A 62 17.11 -15.97 -5.30
CA THR A 62 17.92 -15.28 -6.31
C THR A 62 17.39 -13.88 -6.59
N TYR A 63 16.06 -13.73 -6.66
CA TYR A 63 15.42 -12.42 -6.80
C TYR A 63 15.80 -11.50 -5.65
N ASP A 64 15.61 -11.95 -4.41
CA ASP A 64 15.92 -11.18 -3.21
C ASP A 64 17.40 -10.78 -3.16
N GLN A 65 18.31 -11.72 -3.39
CA GLN A 65 19.75 -11.44 -3.38
C GLN A 65 20.20 -10.48 -4.46
N HIS A 66 19.51 -10.44 -5.60
CA HIS A 66 19.94 -9.66 -6.76
C HIS A 66 19.32 -8.25 -6.78
N TYR A 67 18.10 -8.08 -6.26
CA TYR A 67 17.36 -6.82 -6.39
C TYR A 67 17.07 -6.10 -5.08
N VAL A 68 17.21 -6.78 -3.93
CA VAL A 68 16.87 -6.20 -2.63
C VAL A 68 18.09 -6.19 -1.72
N ASN A 69 18.31 -5.09 -1.04
CA ASN A 69 19.31 -4.99 0.02
C ASN A 69 18.64 -5.33 1.36
N TRP A 70 19.19 -6.31 2.03
CA TRP A 70 18.71 -6.78 3.32
C TRP A 70 19.66 -6.39 4.43
N GLU A 71 19.15 -5.82 5.50
CA GLU A 71 19.87 -5.51 6.73
C GLU A 71 19.49 -6.51 7.81
N ALA A 72 20.46 -7.14 8.43
CA ALA A 72 20.23 -8.01 9.58
C ALA A 72 20.09 -7.19 10.86
N PHE A 73 19.15 -7.57 11.72
CA PHE A 73 19.04 -7.01 13.07
C PHE A 73 18.73 -8.14 14.07
N GLU A 74 19.22 -7.98 15.28
CA GLU A 74 19.08 -8.98 16.32
C GLU A 74 18.01 -8.59 17.34
N VAL A 75 17.22 -9.56 17.75
CA VAL A 75 16.26 -9.44 18.86
C VAL A 75 16.48 -10.63 19.79
N GLY A 76 17.14 -10.40 20.90
CA GLY A 76 17.61 -11.46 21.77
C GLY A 76 18.65 -12.35 21.05
N SER A 77 18.40 -13.66 20.99
CA SER A 77 19.25 -14.63 20.29
C SER A 77 18.85 -14.89 18.84
N MET A 78 17.85 -14.18 18.32
CA MET A 78 17.32 -14.38 16.96
C MET A 78 17.77 -13.27 16.03
N THR A 79 18.25 -13.65 14.83
CA THR A 79 18.57 -12.73 13.74
C THR A 79 17.37 -12.62 12.79
N PHE A 80 16.93 -11.40 12.55
CA PHE A 80 15.88 -11.06 11.59
C PHE A 80 16.47 -10.23 10.46
N TYR A 81 15.75 -10.20 9.33
CA TYR A 81 16.13 -9.42 8.16
C TYR A 81 15.01 -8.46 7.79
N LYS A 82 15.35 -7.22 7.54
CA LYS A 82 14.47 -6.19 6.97
C LYS A 82 15.11 -5.59 5.73
N VAL A 83 14.33 -4.98 4.88
CA VAL A 83 14.86 -4.21 3.74
C VAL A 83 15.58 -3.00 4.28
N ASP A 84 16.77 -2.71 3.73
CA ASP A 84 17.58 -1.55 4.09
C ASP A 84 16.78 -0.26 3.87
N PRO A 85 16.54 0.55 4.91
CA PRO A 85 15.71 1.75 4.79
C PRO A 85 16.39 2.90 4.01
N VAL A 86 17.71 2.88 3.89
CA VAL A 86 18.49 3.92 3.21
C VAL A 86 18.71 3.59 1.74
N ASN A 87 19.10 2.35 1.46
CA ASN A 87 19.37 1.87 0.11
C ASN A 87 18.65 0.55 -0.15
N PRO A 88 17.32 0.56 -0.30
CA PRO A 88 16.50 -0.66 -0.28
C PRO A 88 16.73 -1.58 -1.47
N TYR A 89 17.10 -1.03 -2.63
CA TYR A 89 17.11 -1.79 -3.89
C TYR A 89 18.38 -1.59 -4.70
N LYS A 90 18.74 -2.61 -5.47
CA LYS A 90 19.86 -2.60 -6.40
C LYS A 90 19.41 -3.13 -7.76
N HIS A 91 20.17 -2.78 -8.81
CA HIS A 91 19.91 -3.20 -10.19
C HIS A 91 18.46 -2.92 -10.68
N VAL A 92 17.84 -1.80 -10.24
CA VAL A 92 16.45 -1.47 -10.51
C VAL A 92 16.17 -1.36 -12.01
N GLU A 93 17.04 -0.77 -12.80
CA GLU A 93 16.84 -0.64 -14.25
C GLU A 93 16.88 -2.01 -14.95
N ARG A 94 17.73 -2.92 -14.49
CA ARG A 94 17.74 -4.31 -14.97
C ARG A 94 16.44 -5.04 -14.59
N LEU A 95 15.91 -4.80 -13.39
CA LEU A 95 14.62 -5.35 -12.95
C LEU A 95 13.49 -4.89 -13.87
N LYS A 96 13.41 -3.59 -14.14
CA LYS A 96 12.41 -3.01 -15.05
C LYS A 96 12.53 -3.57 -16.47
N SER A 97 13.77 -3.71 -16.99
CA SER A 97 14.02 -4.31 -18.29
C SER A 97 13.51 -5.76 -18.34
N LYS A 98 13.83 -6.56 -17.30
CA LYS A 98 13.37 -7.95 -17.22
C LYS A 98 11.85 -8.07 -17.15
N ILE A 99 11.18 -7.20 -16.44
CA ILE A 99 9.71 -7.19 -16.40
C ILE A 99 9.14 -6.86 -17.79
N ARG A 100 9.71 -5.90 -18.51
CA ARG A 100 9.29 -5.58 -19.89
C ARG A 100 9.53 -6.76 -20.85
N GLU A 101 10.65 -7.46 -20.75
CA GLU A 101 10.94 -8.67 -21.54
C GLU A 101 9.88 -9.77 -21.34
N HIS A 102 9.25 -9.81 -20.14
CA HIS A 102 8.16 -10.73 -19.80
C HIS A 102 6.76 -10.11 -19.98
N GLY A 103 6.64 -9.09 -20.83
CA GLY A 103 5.35 -8.49 -21.21
C GLY A 103 4.83 -7.41 -20.25
N GLY A 104 5.65 -6.94 -19.30
CA GLY A 104 5.25 -5.85 -18.42
C GLY A 104 5.21 -4.51 -19.17
N VAL A 105 4.06 -3.87 -19.14
CA VAL A 105 3.84 -2.52 -19.70
C VAL A 105 3.57 -1.56 -18.56
N PHE A 106 4.31 -0.45 -18.51
CA PHE A 106 4.14 0.62 -17.55
C PHE A 106 3.71 1.87 -18.29
N MET A 107 2.56 2.39 -17.95
CA MET A 107 2.02 3.62 -18.52
C MET A 107 1.66 4.57 -17.39
N LYS A 108 2.00 5.83 -17.55
CA LYS A 108 1.51 6.88 -16.66
C LYS A 108 0.19 7.42 -17.19
N THR A 109 -0.67 7.88 -16.30
CA THR A 109 -1.96 8.44 -16.68
C THR A 109 -1.81 9.60 -17.64
N GLU A 110 -0.79 10.44 -17.42
CA GLU A 110 -0.48 11.62 -18.24
C GLU A 110 0.04 11.26 -19.65
N GLU A 111 0.53 10.03 -19.83
CA GLU A 111 0.98 9.51 -21.14
C GLU A 111 -0.20 8.99 -21.99
N CYS A 112 -1.34 8.68 -21.33
CA CYS A 112 -2.49 8.04 -21.96
C CYS A 112 -3.67 8.98 -22.15
N PHE A 113 -3.79 10.03 -21.32
CA PHE A 113 -4.94 10.91 -21.26
C PHE A 113 -4.51 12.36 -21.04
N ASP A 114 -5.14 13.27 -21.79
CA ASP A 114 -5.08 14.71 -21.49
C ASP A 114 -5.97 14.98 -20.28
N LEU A 115 -5.39 14.99 -19.10
CA LEU A 115 -6.09 15.29 -17.88
C LEU A 115 -6.09 16.83 -17.64
N PRO A 116 -7.18 17.39 -17.12
CA PRO A 116 -7.18 18.76 -16.68
C PRO A 116 -6.16 18.97 -15.56
N GLU A 117 -5.63 20.17 -15.44
CA GLU A 117 -4.72 20.54 -14.37
C GLU A 117 -5.36 20.27 -13.00
N GLN A 118 -4.65 19.53 -12.14
CA GLN A 118 -5.13 19.23 -10.79
C GLN A 118 -4.81 20.39 -9.86
N THR A 119 -5.85 20.99 -9.30
CA THR A 119 -5.71 22.04 -8.28
C THR A 119 -5.86 21.43 -6.89
N PHE A 120 -4.83 21.53 -6.07
CA PHE A 120 -4.86 21.10 -4.68
C PHE A 120 -5.17 22.28 -3.77
N ILE A 121 -6.28 22.19 -3.01
CA ILE A 121 -6.70 23.22 -2.07
C ILE A 121 -6.66 22.66 -0.66
N ASP A 122 -5.80 23.21 0.19
CA ASP A 122 -5.72 22.84 1.59
C ASP A 122 -6.77 23.57 2.41
N VAL A 123 -7.83 22.86 2.81
CA VAL A 123 -8.85 23.40 3.72
C VAL A 123 -8.49 23.07 5.16
N LYS A 124 -8.05 24.10 5.90
CA LYS A 124 -7.70 23.97 7.32
C LYS A 124 -8.93 24.17 8.19
N VAL A 125 -9.24 23.15 9.02
CA VAL A 125 -10.33 23.21 9.99
C VAL A 125 -9.78 23.15 11.43
N LYS A 126 -10.51 23.75 12.39
CA LYS A 126 -10.13 23.72 13.80
C LYS A 126 -10.33 22.30 14.35
N ALA A 127 -9.38 21.83 15.16
CA ALA A 127 -9.54 20.58 15.88
C ALA A 127 -10.72 20.66 16.86
N SER A 128 -11.57 19.63 16.88
CA SER A 128 -12.73 19.55 17.77
C SER A 128 -12.31 19.56 19.25
N ALA A 129 -13.24 19.96 20.13
CA ALA A 129 -13.00 19.94 21.58
C ALA A 129 -12.73 18.52 22.09
N GLY A 130 -13.45 17.52 21.55
CA GLY A 130 -13.26 16.10 21.87
C GLY A 130 -11.88 15.60 21.50
N TYR A 131 -11.39 15.93 20.30
CA TYR A 131 -10.02 15.58 19.87
C TYR A 131 -8.97 16.19 20.81
N ARG A 132 -9.09 17.49 21.12
CA ARG A 132 -8.13 18.16 22.00
C ARG A 132 -8.14 17.59 23.43
N LYS A 133 -9.32 17.22 23.96
CA LYS A 133 -9.45 16.54 25.24
C LYS A 133 -8.77 15.19 25.21
N PHE A 134 -9.09 14.36 24.22
CA PHE A 134 -8.52 13.03 24.06
C PHE A 134 -6.99 13.05 23.93
N MET A 135 -6.43 13.99 23.15
CA MET A 135 -4.98 14.11 23.01
C MET A 135 -4.25 14.49 24.31
N LYS A 136 -4.94 15.14 25.26
CA LYS A 136 -4.40 15.50 26.58
C LYS A 136 -4.52 14.38 27.61
N THR A 137 -5.64 13.66 27.61
CA THR A 137 -6.00 12.77 28.72
C THR A 137 -5.99 11.29 28.34
N ASP A 138 -5.82 10.99 27.04
CA ASP A 138 -5.93 9.66 26.43
C ASP A 138 -7.30 8.99 26.61
N VAL A 139 -8.29 9.76 27.13
CA VAL A 139 -9.65 9.28 27.40
C VAL A 139 -10.66 10.30 26.89
N LEU A 140 -11.70 9.83 26.21
CA LEU A 140 -12.89 10.60 25.86
C LEU A 140 -14.13 9.77 26.14
N ILE A 141 -14.95 10.23 27.07
CA ILE A 141 -16.23 9.64 27.39
C ILE A 141 -17.31 10.66 27.08
N THR A 142 -18.25 10.28 26.24
CA THR A 142 -19.48 11.02 25.94
C THR A 142 -20.67 10.05 26.04
N PRO A 143 -21.92 10.50 26.01
CA PRO A 143 -23.08 9.59 26.03
C PRO A 143 -23.10 8.58 24.88
N GLU A 144 -22.41 8.89 23.78
CA GLU A 144 -22.45 8.11 22.54
C GLU A 144 -21.21 7.26 22.34
N ILE A 145 -20.06 7.67 22.89
CA ILE A 145 -18.78 7.00 22.68
C ILE A 145 -17.90 7.01 23.93
N GLU A 146 -17.18 5.90 24.12
CA GLU A 146 -16.10 5.77 25.09
C GLU A 146 -14.84 5.35 24.36
N LEU A 147 -13.79 6.17 24.42
CA LEU A 147 -12.51 5.95 23.80
C LEU A 147 -11.40 6.02 24.85
N VAL A 148 -10.62 4.95 24.97
CA VAL A 148 -9.46 4.85 25.88
C VAL A 148 -8.23 4.50 25.07
N GLY A 149 -7.27 5.42 25.03
CA GLY A 149 -5.99 5.27 24.33
C GLY A 149 -4.93 4.64 25.22
N ASP A 150 -5.17 3.42 25.70
CA ASP A 150 -4.31 2.66 26.60
C ASP A 150 -2.96 2.25 26.02
N THR A 151 -2.85 2.23 24.69
CA THR A 151 -1.62 1.94 23.96
C THR A 151 -1.35 3.03 22.92
N PRO A 152 -0.09 3.19 22.44
CA PRO A 152 0.22 4.11 21.33
C PRO A 152 -0.57 3.81 20.05
N LEU A 153 -0.92 2.54 19.83
CA LEU A 153 -1.70 2.12 18.66
C LEU A 153 -3.16 2.55 18.79
N THR A 154 -3.81 2.26 19.90
CA THR A 154 -5.20 2.65 20.20
C THR A 154 -5.35 4.15 20.24
N LYS A 155 -4.39 4.87 20.84
CA LYS A 155 -4.36 6.34 20.84
C LYS A 155 -4.35 6.91 19.42
N ARG A 156 -3.49 6.39 18.53
CA ARG A 156 -3.45 6.83 17.12
C ARG A 156 -4.73 6.50 16.38
N LEU A 157 -5.30 5.31 16.59
CA LEU A 157 -6.55 4.89 15.97
C LEU A 157 -7.70 5.83 16.34
N TYR A 158 -7.88 6.08 17.62
CA TYR A 158 -8.96 6.93 18.11
C TYR A 158 -8.74 8.41 17.77
N ALA A 159 -7.51 8.91 17.81
CA ALA A 159 -7.20 10.24 17.31
C ALA A 159 -7.62 10.42 15.84
N ARG A 160 -7.36 9.43 14.98
CA ARG A 160 -7.80 9.45 13.58
C ARG A 160 -9.32 9.41 13.44
N LYS A 161 -10.02 8.60 14.22
CA LYS A 161 -11.49 8.58 14.25
C LYS A 161 -12.08 9.93 14.66
N LEU A 162 -11.54 10.55 15.70
CA LEU A 162 -11.98 11.87 16.15
C LEU A 162 -11.71 12.98 15.13
N CYS A 163 -10.63 12.88 14.37
CA CYS A 163 -10.34 13.81 13.29
C CYS A 163 -11.17 13.59 12.02
N GLY A 164 -11.69 12.40 11.80
CA GLY A 164 -12.46 12.02 10.61
C GLY A 164 -13.95 11.94 10.88
N GLU A 165 -14.34 10.85 11.52
CA GLU A 165 -15.74 10.44 11.70
C GLU A 165 -16.52 11.35 12.66
N TYR A 166 -15.88 11.85 13.71
CA TYR A 166 -16.51 12.64 14.78
C TYR A 166 -16.16 14.14 14.73
N SER A 167 -15.69 14.64 13.59
CA SER A 167 -15.40 16.07 13.42
C SER A 167 -16.52 16.76 12.66
N SER A 168 -17.42 17.45 13.38
CA SER A 168 -18.48 18.28 12.80
C SER A 168 -17.93 19.40 11.91
N GLU A 169 -16.83 20.03 12.33
CA GLU A 169 -16.18 21.10 11.60
C GLU A 169 -15.64 20.63 10.25
N LYS A 170 -15.10 19.41 10.19
CA LYS A 170 -14.59 18.82 8.95
C LYS A 170 -15.72 18.43 8.01
N LEU A 171 -16.81 17.87 8.54
CA LEU A 171 -18.00 17.53 7.76
C LEU A 171 -18.66 18.77 7.18
N GLN A 172 -18.73 19.86 7.95
CA GLN A 172 -19.29 21.13 7.48
C GLN A 172 -18.42 21.73 6.36
N ALA A 173 -17.10 21.81 6.54
CA ALA A 173 -16.18 22.29 5.52
C ALA A 173 -16.27 21.46 4.23
N PHE A 174 -16.46 20.13 4.35
CA PHE A 174 -16.67 19.27 3.18
C PHE A 174 -17.99 19.57 2.46
N ARG A 175 -19.09 19.80 3.20
CA ARG A 175 -20.38 20.17 2.61
C ARG A 175 -20.31 21.51 1.87
N GLU A 176 -19.71 22.52 2.48
CA GLU A 176 -19.52 23.83 1.88
C GLU A 176 -18.70 23.74 0.58
N LEU A 177 -17.64 22.93 0.58
CA LEU A 177 -16.85 22.69 -0.62
C LEU A 177 -17.67 21.97 -1.70
N ALA A 178 -18.41 20.93 -1.35
CA ALA A 178 -19.23 20.17 -2.29
C ALA A 178 -20.36 21.02 -2.88
N GLU A 179 -20.94 21.93 -2.12
CA GLU A 179 -21.96 22.87 -2.59
C GLU A 179 -21.39 23.98 -3.49
N SER A 180 -20.17 24.40 -3.22
CA SER A 180 -19.48 25.42 -4.05
C SER A 180 -18.99 24.91 -5.40
N THR A 181 -18.96 23.59 -5.60
CA THR A 181 -18.44 22.94 -6.82
C THR A 181 -19.54 22.60 -7.83
N LYS A 182 -20.78 22.95 -7.54
CA LYS A 182 -21.91 22.90 -8.48
C LYS A 182 -21.96 24.19 -9.30
#